data_9d91b635c05ba48a653b9e95fadcaaf1
#
_entry.id   9d91b635c05ba48a653b9e95fadcaaf1
#
_cell.length_a   1.000
_cell.length_b   1.000
_cell.length_c   1.000
_cell.angle_alpha   90.00
_cell.angle_beta   90.00
_cell.angle_gamma   90.00
#
_symmetry.space_group_name_H-M   'P 1'
#
loop_
_entity.id
_entity.type
_entity.pdbx_description
1 polymer ?
#
loop_
_entity_poly.entity_id
_entity_poly.type
_entity_poly.pdbx_seq_one_letter_code
_entity_poly.pdbx_strand_id
1 'polypeptide(L)'
;MILAVASSAAPDRPSGLSADRSPFLGWVQLSPTNSPPARSYLAMTYDPVSGKIIMFGGFDGNTYLNDTWEFDGVTWTQVTTNTPPPARSAAQMAYDSVSQEVVLYGGFDGQNYLGDTWLWDGRTSQWTQATPTHQPPAVTGPMLFPDPNGHVDYFGGFAPPFYQLTMWQWNGSDWTQLFPPTVPFARSSAAVATNPVTGQVVMFGGLADVNPINTWTYDGTTWTLQSPRSQLPWVYGAGAAYHPLLSSIVVFGGGNGGVDQDSTWKWYGSIADWRQFFSAQRPPAREGHGMTYDPALHHVIVFGGQDDNEVPLNDTWEL
;
A
#
# COMPACT_ATOMS: atom_id res chain seq x y z
N MET A 1 -7.78 33.05 -18.32
CA MET A 1 -8.14 33.26 -16.90
C MET A 1 -7.71 32.00 -16.20
N ILE A 2 -6.50 31.98 -15.63
CA ILE A 2 -5.87 30.83 -15.03
C ILE A 2 -6.39 30.76 -13.59
N LEU A 3 -7.19 29.75 -13.26
CA LEU A 3 -7.57 29.50 -11.87
C LEU A 3 -6.33 28.91 -11.14
N ALA A 4 -5.84 29.66 -10.17
CA ALA A 4 -4.85 29.15 -9.22
C ALA A 4 -5.54 28.14 -8.28
N VAL A 5 -5.08 26.90 -8.31
CA VAL A 5 -5.44 25.89 -7.31
C VAL A 5 -4.75 26.30 -6.01
N ALA A 6 -5.55 26.63 -5.00
CA ALA A 6 -5.05 26.93 -3.67
C ALA A 6 -4.46 25.65 -3.06
N SER A 7 -3.14 25.64 -2.87
CA SER A 7 -2.44 24.66 -2.05
C SER A 7 -2.94 24.80 -0.61
N SER A 8 -3.68 23.84 -0.10
CA SER A 8 -3.94 23.75 1.33
C SER A 8 -2.64 23.34 2.01
N ALA A 9 -2.06 24.22 2.80
CA ALA A 9 -0.91 23.91 3.61
C ALA A 9 -1.26 22.78 4.60
N ALA A 10 -0.43 21.74 4.66
CA ALA A 10 -0.52 20.71 5.68
C ALA A 10 -0.41 21.34 7.08
N PRO A 11 -1.07 20.79 8.11
CA PRO A 11 -1.01 21.31 9.47
C PRO A 11 0.43 21.30 10.01
N ASP A 12 0.82 22.39 10.68
CA ASP A 12 2.14 22.53 11.32
C ASP A 12 2.37 21.40 12.32
N ARG A 13 3.37 20.56 12.05
CA ARG A 13 3.88 19.57 12.99
C ARG A 13 4.81 20.23 14.01
N PRO A 14 4.91 19.70 15.27
CA PRO A 14 5.80 20.26 16.28
C PRO A 14 7.24 20.32 15.78
N SER A 15 7.91 21.44 15.99
CA SER A 15 9.26 21.81 15.58
C SER A 15 10.37 21.04 16.31
N GLY A 16 10.32 19.70 16.28
CA GLY A 16 11.30 18.80 16.89
C GLY A 16 12.08 17.93 15.90
N LEU A 17 11.74 18.00 14.61
CA LEU A 17 12.48 17.29 13.57
C LEU A 17 13.73 18.09 13.23
N SER A 18 14.92 17.58 13.58
CA SER A 18 16.18 18.18 13.16
C SER A 18 16.21 18.18 11.63
N ALA A 19 16.41 19.35 11.03
CA ALA A 19 16.51 19.58 9.60
C ALA A 19 17.79 18.98 8.97
N ASP A 20 18.41 18.02 9.64
CA ASP A 20 19.74 17.48 9.28
C ASP A 20 19.67 15.97 9.03
N ARG A 21 18.62 15.52 8.30
CA ARG A 21 18.63 14.19 7.71
C ARG A 21 19.43 14.30 6.40
N SER A 22 20.58 13.66 6.42
CA SER A 22 21.57 13.63 5.33
C SER A 22 20.93 13.39 3.96
N PRO A 23 21.43 14.03 2.88
CA PRO A 23 20.99 13.79 1.51
C PRO A 23 21.43 12.41 0.94
N PHE A 24 21.76 11.46 1.80
CA PHE A 24 22.10 10.09 1.37
C PHE A 24 20.82 9.33 1.09
N LEU A 25 20.52 9.16 -0.19
CA LEU A 25 19.52 8.22 -0.70
C LEU A 25 19.94 6.79 -0.31
N GLY A 26 19.33 6.27 0.74
CA GLY A 26 19.57 4.91 1.23
C GLY A 26 18.61 4.58 2.37
N TRP A 27 18.41 3.30 2.60
CA TRP A 27 17.58 2.84 3.71
C TRP A 27 18.22 3.18 5.06
N VAL A 28 17.40 3.66 5.97
CA VAL A 28 17.76 3.94 7.38
C VAL A 28 16.73 3.30 8.30
N GLN A 29 17.18 2.55 9.28
CA GLN A 29 16.29 2.05 10.33
C GLN A 29 15.96 3.17 11.31
N LEU A 30 14.67 3.37 11.52
CA LEU A 30 14.17 4.31 12.52
C LEU A 30 14.11 3.64 13.90
N SER A 31 14.17 4.46 14.95
CA SER A 31 14.00 4.03 16.34
C SER A 31 12.87 4.84 16.99
N PRO A 32 11.60 4.61 16.62
CA PRO A 32 10.48 5.29 17.24
C PRO A 32 10.45 5.01 18.74
N THR A 33 10.02 6.01 19.54
CA THR A 33 9.91 5.84 21.00
C THR A 33 8.82 4.86 21.39
N ASN A 34 7.84 4.63 20.52
CA ASN A 34 6.82 3.60 20.63
C ASN A 34 6.62 2.97 19.25
N SER A 35 6.35 1.67 19.21
CA SER A 35 6.11 0.92 17.98
C SER A 35 4.97 -0.07 18.16
N PRO A 36 4.18 -0.34 17.11
CA PRO A 36 3.20 -1.42 17.14
C PRO A 36 3.88 -2.77 17.41
N PRO A 37 3.17 -3.75 18.01
CA PRO A 37 3.63 -5.13 18.06
C PRO A 37 3.95 -5.68 16.67
N ALA A 38 4.87 -6.65 16.60
CA ALA A 38 5.27 -7.32 15.37
C ALA A 38 4.06 -7.89 14.63
N ARG A 39 4.00 -7.67 13.31
CA ARG A 39 2.89 -8.11 12.48
C ARG A 39 3.23 -8.18 11.00
N SER A 40 2.57 -9.08 10.29
CA SER A 40 2.62 -9.20 8.84
C SER A 40 1.24 -8.98 8.19
N TYR A 41 1.22 -8.75 6.89
CA TYR A 41 0.01 -8.57 6.08
C TYR A 41 -0.95 -7.50 6.64
N LEU A 42 -0.37 -6.44 7.17
CA LEU A 42 -1.06 -5.24 7.65
C LEU A 42 -1.45 -4.35 6.46
N ALA A 43 -2.51 -3.56 6.62
CA ALA A 43 -2.85 -2.50 5.68
C ALA A 43 -2.21 -1.19 6.12
N MET A 44 -1.60 -0.42 5.19
CA MET A 44 -0.92 0.84 5.52
C MET A 44 -1.00 1.83 4.36
N THR A 45 -1.33 3.09 4.66
CA THR A 45 -1.32 4.18 3.69
C THR A 45 -1.09 5.53 4.38
N TYR A 46 -0.71 6.54 3.60
CA TYR A 46 -0.65 7.91 4.09
C TYR A 46 -2.03 8.57 3.99
N ASP A 47 -2.43 9.27 5.04
CA ASP A 47 -3.64 10.09 5.10
C ASP A 47 -3.26 11.58 5.06
N PRO A 48 -3.52 12.29 3.94
CA PRO A 48 -3.23 13.71 3.83
C PRO A 48 -4.05 14.61 4.76
N VAL A 49 -5.20 14.13 5.24
CA VAL A 49 -6.10 14.90 6.11
C VAL A 49 -5.50 15.04 7.51
N SER A 50 -5.04 13.94 8.10
CA SER A 50 -4.34 13.96 9.38
C SER A 50 -2.84 14.29 9.24
N GLY A 51 -2.28 14.18 8.05
CA GLY A 51 -0.85 14.31 7.79
C GLY A 51 -0.03 13.16 8.38
N LYS A 52 -0.61 11.97 8.55
CA LYS A 52 0.02 10.81 9.18
C LYS A 52 -0.11 9.57 8.31
N ILE A 53 0.73 8.58 8.59
CA ILE A 53 0.55 7.23 8.06
C ILE A 53 -0.42 6.49 8.97
N ILE A 54 -1.43 5.86 8.37
CA ILE A 54 -2.40 5.01 9.06
C ILE A 54 -2.05 3.55 8.80
N MET A 55 -2.07 2.76 9.85
CA MET A 55 -1.91 1.31 9.78
C MET A 55 -3.07 0.62 10.49
N PHE A 56 -3.56 -0.47 9.91
CA PHE A 56 -4.64 -1.27 10.48
C PHE A 56 -4.35 -2.77 10.39
N GLY A 57 -4.64 -3.49 11.47
CA GLY A 57 -4.73 -4.94 11.51
C GLY A 57 -3.40 -5.67 11.23
N GLY A 58 -3.49 -6.78 10.51
CA GLY A 58 -2.39 -7.70 10.26
C GLY A 58 -2.50 -8.99 11.08
N PHE A 59 -1.44 -9.79 11.08
CA PHE A 59 -1.32 -11.05 11.82
C PHE A 59 -0.03 -11.05 12.64
N ASP A 60 -0.11 -11.35 13.93
CA ASP A 60 1.04 -11.32 14.85
C ASP A 60 1.77 -12.67 14.99
N GLY A 61 1.45 -13.63 14.11
CA GLY A 61 1.93 -15.01 14.18
C GLY A 61 0.99 -15.93 14.95
N ASN A 62 -0.03 -15.41 15.64
CA ASN A 62 -0.98 -16.17 16.45
C ASN A 62 -2.43 -15.69 16.29
N THR A 63 -2.65 -14.37 16.19
CA THR A 63 -3.98 -13.76 16.12
C THR A 63 -4.07 -12.73 15.01
N TYR A 64 -5.26 -12.59 14.43
CA TYR A 64 -5.61 -11.48 13.54
C TYR A 64 -5.89 -10.25 14.38
N LEU A 65 -5.42 -9.09 13.92
CA LEU A 65 -5.46 -7.84 14.67
C LEU A 65 -6.53 -6.89 14.12
N ASN A 66 -7.05 -6.01 14.98
CA ASN A 66 -8.03 -4.96 14.62
C ASN A 66 -7.67 -3.59 15.19
N ASP A 67 -6.44 -3.44 15.65
CA ASP A 67 -5.95 -2.17 16.15
C ASP A 67 -5.56 -1.22 15.02
N THR A 68 -5.71 0.07 15.30
CA THR A 68 -5.33 1.16 14.40
C THR A 68 -4.15 1.91 15.00
N TRP A 69 -3.16 2.23 14.19
CA TRP A 69 -1.99 3.00 14.59
C TRP A 69 -1.75 4.15 13.62
N GLU A 70 -1.27 5.25 14.15
CA GLU A 70 -0.82 6.42 13.40
C GLU A 70 0.68 6.63 13.58
N PHE A 71 1.40 6.93 12.50
CA PHE A 71 2.79 7.36 12.53
C PHE A 71 2.91 8.82 12.08
N ASP A 72 3.52 9.64 12.93
CA ASP A 72 3.67 11.08 12.69
C ASP A 72 5.04 11.47 12.12
N GLY A 73 5.84 10.47 11.74
CA GLY A 73 7.21 10.64 11.28
C GLY A 73 8.27 10.48 12.39
N VAL A 74 7.84 10.39 13.66
CA VAL A 74 8.74 10.24 14.82
C VAL A 74 8.37 9.02 15.64
N THR A 75 7.09 8.82 15.92
CA THR A 75 6.60 7.75 16.78
C THR A 75 5.27 7.19 16.29
N TRP A 76 5.01 5.94 16.67
CA TRP A 76 3.73 5.30 16.45
C TRP A 76 2.82 5.55 17.66
N THR A 77 1.57 5.85 17.41
CA THR A 77 0.54 6.03 18.45
C THR A 77 -0.65 5.13 18.14
N GLN A 78 -1.02 4.28 19.10
CA GLN A 78 -2.25 3.50 18.96
C GLN A 78 -3.46 4.39 19.11
N VAL A 79 -4.41 4.27 18.19
CA VAL A 79 -5.65 5.05 18.19
C VAL A 79 -6.78 4.23 18.78
N THR A 80 -7.49 4.82 19.73
CA THR A 80 -8.73 4.23 20.25
C THR A 80 -9.89 4.62 19.35
N THR A 81 -10.50 3.64 18.71
CA THR A 81 -11.66 3.82 17.84
C THR A 81 -12.92 3.25 18.47
N ASN A 82 -14.06 3.91 18.27
CA ASN A 82 -15.35 3.49 18.86
C ASN A 82 -15.87 2.19 18.24
N THR A 83 -15.68 2.06 16.92
CA THR A 83 -16.15 0.89 16.14
C THR A 83 -15.05 0.52 15.14
N PRO A 84 -14.04 -0.25 15.54
CA PRO A 84 -13.00 -0.68 14.63
C PRO A 84 -13.54 -1.71 13.63
N PRO A 85 -12.95 -1.81 12.41
CA PRO A 85 -13.21 -2.94 11.54
C PRO A 85 -12.90 -4.26 12.26
N PRO A 86 -13.55 -5.39 11.91
CA PRO A 86 -13.19 -6.71 12.41
C PRO A 86 -11.71 -7.03 12.16
N ALA A 87 -11.12 -7.83 13.05
CA ALA A 87 -9.73 -8.28 12.94
C ALA A 87 -9.47 -8.98 11.61
N ARG A 88 -8.37 -8.61 10.94
CA ARG A 88 -8.05 -9.14 9.61
C ARG A 88 -6.59 -8.94 9.23
N SER A 89 -6.10 -9.82 8.38
CA SER A 89 -4.84 -9.66 7.64
C SER A 89 -5.10 -9.56 6.14
N ALA A 90 -4.09 -9.13 5.40
CA ALA A 90 -4.10 -9.02 3.94
C ALA A 90 -5.32 -8.26 3.36
N ALA A 91 -5.85 -7.31 4.13
CA ALA A 91 -6.67 -6.23 3.61
C ALA A 91 -5.76 -5.16 2.98
N GLN A 92 -6.34 -4.28 2.17
CA GLN A 92 -5.61 -3.15 1.60
C GLN A 92 -6.31 -1.83 1.90
N MET A 93 -5.51 -0.76 1.95
CA MET A 93 -5.99 0.61 2.14
C MET A 93 -5.46 1.52 1.04
N ALA A 94 -6.30 2.46 0.61
CA ALA A 94 -5.90 3.56 -0.25
C ALA A 94 -6.67 4.83 0.12
N TYR A 95 -6.05 5.98 -0.07
CA TYR A 95 -6.68 7.28 0.15
C TYR A 95 -7.49 7.70 -1.06
N ASP A 96 -8.78 7.99 -0.85
CA ASP A 96 -9.67 8.61 -1.83
C ASP A 96 -9.61 10.14 -1.66
N SER A 97 -9.03 10.83 -2.63
CA SER A 97 -8.86 12.29 -2.55
C SER A 97 -10.15 13.06 -2.82
N VAL A 98 -11.17 12.40 -3.38
CA VAL A 98 -12.46 13.00 -3.68
C VAL A 98 -13.34 13.04 -2.44
N SER A 99 -13.47 11.91 -1.73
CA SER A 99 -14.16 11.85 -0.43
C SER A 99 -13.32 12.34 0.74
N GLN A 100 -11.99 12.39 0.58
CA GLN A 100 -11.01 12.73 1.62
C GLN A 100 -11.04 11.73 2.79
N GLU A 101 -11.14 10.46 2.49
CA GLU A 101 -11.15 9.35 3.43
C GLU A 101 -10.20 8.24 2.97
N VAL A 102 -9.73 7.43 3.92
CA VAL A 102 -9.01 6.20 3.59
C VAL A 102 -10.00 5.06 3.49
N VAL A 103 -9.99 4.37 2.36
CA VAL A 103 -10.83 3.20 2.09
C VAL A 103 -10.05 1.94 2.45
N LEU A 104 -10.61 1.10 3.34
CA LEU A 104 -10.13 -0.24 3.66
C LEU A 104 -11.07 -1.27 3.04
N TYR A 105 -10.54 -2.27 2.37
CA TYR A 105 -11.33 -3.36 1.77
C TYR A 105 -10.66 -4.72 1.87
N GLY A 106 -11.48 -5.76 2.05
CA GLY A 106 -11.05 -7.14 1.97
C GLY A 106 -10.31 -7.66 3.20
N GLY A 107 -9.56 -8.72 2.99
CA GLY A 107 -8.77 -9.39 4.01
C GLY A 107 -9.33 -10.75 4.43
N PHE A 108 -8.70 -11.34 5.43
CA PHE A 108 -9.05 -12.66 5.98
C PHE A 108 -9.00 -12.59 7.51
N ASP A 109 -10.02 -13.13 8.19
CA ASP A 109 -10.15 -13.09 9.65
C ASP A 109 -9.73 -14.40 10.34
N GLY A 110 -9.21 -15.38 9.56
CA GLY A 110 -8.87 -16.71 10.02
C GLY A 110 -9.93 -17.77 9.69
N GLN A 111 -11.13 -17.34 9.28
CA GLN A 111 -12.23 -18.20 8.89
C GLN A 111 -12.89 -17.77 7.58
N ASN A 112 -13.06 -16.45 7.40
CA ASN A 112 -13.81 -15.88 6.30
C ASN A 112 -12.96 -14.91 5.49
N TYR A 113 -13.17 -14.89 4.18
CA TYR A 113 -12.75 -13.81 3.31
C TYR A 113 -13.73 -12.65 3.49
N LEU A 114 -13.20 -11.45 3.65
CA LEU A 114 -14.00 -10.26 3.96
C LEU A 114 -14.27 -9.44 2.70
N GLY A 115 -15.43 -8.81 2.63
CA GLY A 115 -15.86 -7.98 1.51
C GLY A 115 -16.57 -6.71 1.98
N ASP A 116 -16.37 -6.34 3.23
CA ASP A 116 -16.87 -5.10 3.80
C ASP A 116 -15.94 -3.91 3.47
N THR A 117 -16.55 -2.75 3.31
CA THR A 117 -15.84 -1.49 3.07
C THR A 117 -15.87 -0.64 4.34
N TRP A 118 -14.71 -0.15 4.74
CA TRP A 118 -14.55 0.74 5.90
C TRP A 118 -13.86 2.03 5.48
N LEU A 119 -14.29 3.13 6.06
CA LEU A 119 -13.81 4.47 5.79
C LEU A 119 -13.16 5.04 7.04
N TRP A 120 -11.93 5.52 6.91
CA TRP A 120 -11.22 6.24 7.95
C TRP A 120 -11.30 7.74 7.69
N ASP A 121 -11.83 8.48 8.65
CA ASP A 121 -11.81 9.94 8.65
C ASP A 121 -10.64 10.45 9.51
N GLY A 122 -9.61 10.98 8.87
CA GLY A 122 -8.44 11.52 9.55
C GLY A 122 -8.68 12.78 10.39
N ARG A 123 -9.85 13.44 10.26
CA ARG A 123 -10.24 14.57 11.09
C ARG A 123 -10.67 14.14 12.49
N THR A 124 -11.30 12.98 12.56
CA THR A 124 -11.88 12.44 13.78
C THR A 124 -11.09 11.25 14.33
N SER A 125 -10.19 10.68 13.55
CA SER A 125 -9.49 9.43 13.82
C SER A 125 -10.47 8.29 14.16
N GLN A 126 -11.54 8.14 13.36
CA GLN A 126 -12.57 7.12 13.55
C GLN A 126 -12.86 6.35 12.27
N TRP A 127 -13.24 5.09 12.44
CA TRP A 127 -13.73 4.22 11.38
C TRP A 127 -15.25 4.29 11.27
N THR A 128 -15.75 4.24 10.06
CA THR A 128 -17.18 4.08 9.73
C THR A 128 -17.33 2.95 8.72
N GLN A 129 -18.22 2.00 8.98
CA GLN A 129 -18.55 0.98 8.00
C GLN A 129 -19.46 1.57 6.92
N ALA A 130 -19.03 1.49 5.67
CA ALA A 130 -19.89 1.84 4.54
C ALA A 130 -20.92 0.74 4.27
N THR A 131 -22.06 1.13 3.70
CA THR A 131 -23.13 0.21 3.30
C THR A 131 -23.44 0.38 1.81
N PRO A 132 -22.47 0.08 0.92
CA PRO A 132 -22.67 0.23 -0.51
C PRO A 132 -23.75 -0.73 -1.04
N THR A 133 -24.44 -0.34 -2.12
CA THR A 133 -25.40 -1.19 -2.80
C THR A 133 -24.73 -2.27 -3.64
N HIS A 134 -23.58 -1.92 -4.22
CA HIS A 134 -22.75 -2.82 -5.02
C HIS A 134 -21.37 -2.93 -4.36
N GLN A 135 -20.75 -4.10 -4.43
CA GLN A 135 -19.43 -4.30 -3.83
C GLN A 135 -18.62 -5.35 -4.58
N PRO A 136 -17.27 -5.26 -4.54
CA PRO A 136 -16.41 -6.32 -5.06
C PRO A 136 -16.62 -7.64 -4.31
N PRO A 137 -16.11 -8.77 -4.85
CA PRO A 137 -16.10 -10.05 -4.13
C PRO A 137 -15.33 -9.97 -2.81
N ALA A 138 -15.77 -10.75 -1.80
CA ALA A 138 -15.00 -10.96 -0.58
C ALA A 138 -13.70 -11.69 -0.89
N VAL A 139 -12.55 -11.10 -0.54
CA VAL A 139 -11.22 -11.59 -0.95
C VAL A 139 -10.14 -11.28 0.09
N THR A 140 -9.04 -12.01 0.01
CA THR A 140 -7.76 -11.65 0.62
C THR A 140 -6.78 -11.13 -0.43
N GLY A 141 -5.87 -10.23 -0.03
CA GLY A 141 -4.83 -9.67 -0.89
C GLY A 141 -5.35 -8.95 -2.14
N PRO A 142 -6.43 -8.14 -2.05
CA PRO A 142 -6.80 -7.27 -3.16
C PRO A 142 -5.71 -6.23 -3.42
N MET A 143 -5.69 -5.63 -4.59
CA MET A 143 -4.90 -4.44 -4.86
C MET A 143 -5.84 -3.23 -4.84
N LEU A 144 -5.62 -2.31 -3.88
CA LEU A 144 -6.27 -1.01 -3.83
C LEU A 144 -5.24 0.07 -4.14
N PHE A 145 -5.61 1.01 -4.99
CA PHE A 145 -4.74 2.10 -5.40
C PHE A 145 -5.56 3.33 -5.82
N PRO A 146 -5.03 4.55 -5.60
CA PRO A 146 -5.66 5.75 -6.14
C PRO A 146 -5.58 5.74 -7.67
N ASP A 147 -6.69 6.03 -8.35
CA ASP A 147 -6.73 6.24 -9.79
C ASP A 147 -6.23 7.66 -10.17
N PRO A 148 -6.04 7.98 -11.46
CA PRO A 148 -5.63 9.32 -11.90
C PRO A 148 -6.62 10.45 -11.55
N ASN A 149 -7.89 10.14 -11.25
CA ASN A 149 -8.94 11.10 -10.89
C ASN A 149 -9.08 11.27 -9.37
N GLY A 150 -8.33 10.49 -8.60
CA GLY A 150 -8.29 10.55 -7.14
C GLY A 150 -9.29 9.67 -6.43
N HIS A 151 -10.01 8.81 -7.14
CA HIS A 151 -10.82 7.73 -6.58
C HIS A 151 -9.97 6.52 -6.22
N VAL A 152 -10.52 5.61 -5.43
CA VAL A 152 -9.89 4.32 -5.15
C VAL A 152 -10.38 3.26 -6.12
N ASP A 153 -9.44 2.70 -6.88
CA ASP A 153 -9.66 1.53 -7.70
C ASP A 153 -9.24 0.26 -6.96
N TYR A 154 -9.97 -0.81 -7.25
CA TYR A 154 -9.75 -2.17 -6.77
C TYR A 154 -9.47 -3.09 -7.95
N PHE A 155 -8.51 -4.00 -7.80
CA PHE A 155 -8.27 -5.10 -8.74
C PHE A 155 -7.92 -6.39 -8.02
N GLY A 156 -8.45 -7.53 -8.50
CA GLY A 156 -8.00 -8.86 -8.15
C GLY A 156 -8.35 -9.35 -6.75
N GLY A 157 -7.38 -9.99 -6.07
CA GLY A 157 -7.56 -10.69 -4.80
C GLY A 157 -7.82 -12.18 -4.98
N PHE A 158 -7.84 -12.92 -3.87
CA PHE A 158 -8.09 -14.36 -3.86
C PHE A 158 -9.32 -14.70 -3.01
N ALA A 159 -10.23 -15.45 -3.59
CA ALA A 159 -11.33 -16.12 -2.91
C ALA A 159 -11.41 -17.56 -3.45
N PRO A 160 -11.20 -18.58 -2.61
CA PRO A 160 -11.15 -19.96 -3.09
C PRO A 160 -12.34 -20.36 -3.94
N PRO A 161 -12.12 -21.13 -5.01
CA PRO A 161 -10.81 -21.63 -5.43
C PRO A 161 -10.07 -20.72 -6.43
N PHE A 162 -10.51 -19.48 -6.66
CA PHE A 162 -10.03 -18.66 -7.78
C PHE A 162 -9.43 -17.33 -7.36
N TYR A 163 -8.37 -16.92 -8.08
CA TYR A 163 -7.95 -15.53 -8.15
C TYR A 163 -8.99 -14.73 -8.94
N GLN A 164 -9.27 -13.50 -8.47
CA GLN A 164 -10.28 -12.65 -9.07
C GLN A 164 -9.70 -11.83 -10.23
N LEU A 165 -10.51 -11.60 -11.26
CA LEU A 165 -10.18 -10.78 -12.44
C LEU A 165 -11.01 -9.50 -12.51
N THR A 166 -11.78 -9.19 -11.49
CA THR A 166 -12.68 -8.05 -11.49
C THR A 166 -11.97 -6.77 -11.09
N MET A 167 -12.40 -5.67 -11.66
CA MET A 167 -11.97 -4.33 -11.33
C MET A 167 -13.16 -3.48 -10.91
N TRP A 168 -12.98 -2.65 -9.88
CA TRP A 168 -14.04 -1.80 -9.33
C TRP A 168 -13.46 -0.46 -8.93
N GLN A 169 -14.33 0.56 -8.89
CA GLN A 169 -13.99 1.91 -8.44
C GLN A 169 -14.94 2.32 -7.32
N TRP A 170 -14.38 2.87 -6.25
CA TRP A 170 -15.10 3.51 -5.16
C TRP A 170 -15.41 4.95 -5.53
N ASN A 171 -16.67 5.39 -5.40
CA ASN A 171 -17.09 6.76 -5.74
C ASN A 171 -17.39 7.63 -4.50
N GLY A 172 -16.97 7.17 -3.30
CA GLY A 172 -17.27 7.81 -2.02
C GLY A 172 -18.52 7.27 -1.31
N SER A 173 -19.32 6.43 -1.97
CA SER A 173 -20.55 5.85 -1.37
C SER A 173 -20.89 4.45 -1.86
N ASP A 174 -20.49 4.10 -3.09
CA ASP A 174 -20.82 2.82 -3.72
C ASP A 174 -19.66 2.37 -4.62
N TRP A 175 -19.58 1.06 -4.88
CA TRP A 175 -18.65 0.49 -5.82
C TRP A 175 -19.25 0.36 -7.21
N THR A 176 -18.54 0.76 -8.23
CA THR A 176 -18.90 0.58 -9.63
C THR A 176 -17.93 -0.39 -10.28
N GLN A 177 -18.44 -1.46 -10.88
CA GLN A 177 -17.58 -2.40 -11.62
C GLN A 177 -17.08 -1.76 -12.90
N LEU A 178 -15.76 -1.87 -13.13
CA LEU A 178 -15.10 -1.38 -14.34
C LEU A 178 -14.82 -2.53 -15.30
N PHE A 179 -14.83 -2.22 -16.61
CA PHE A 179 -14.60 -3.17 -17.69
C PHE A 179 -13.54 -2.63 -18.66
N PRO A 180 -12.28 -2.49 -18.22
CA PRO A 180 -11.21 -2.05 -19.13
C PRO A 180 -11.07 -3.03 -20.31
N PRO A 181 -10.69 -2.55 -21.51
CA PRO A 181 -10.56 -3.41 -22.71
C PRO A 181 -9.44 -4.45 -22.57
N THR A 182 -8.45 -4.19 -21.74
CA THR A 182 -7.39 -5.14 -21.37
C THR A 182 -7.23 -5.12 -19.86
N VAL A 183 -6.97 -6.29 -19.27
CA VAL A 183 -6.72 -6.46 -17.84
C VAL A 183 -5.55 -7.42 -17.62
N PRO A 184 -4.77 -7.26 -16.55
CA PRO A 184 -3.79 -8.25 -16.12
C PRO A 184 -4.45 -9.59 -15.81
N PHE A 185 -3.68 -10.68 -15.82
CA PHE A 185 -4.18 -11.96 -15.31
C PHE A 185 -4.65 -11.84 -13.86
N ALA A 186 -5.66 -12.64 -13.50
CA ALA A 186 -6.19 -12.75 -12.15
C ALA A 186 -5.05 -13.05 -11.14
N ARG A 187 -4.98 -12.26 -10.07
CA ARG A 187 -3.91 -12.35 -9.06
C ARG A 187 -4.30 -11.72 -7.74
N SER A 188 -3.52 -12.01 -6.70
CA SER A 188 -3.60 -11.36 -5.40
C SER A 188 -2.22 -10.88 -4.94
N SER A 189 -2.18 -10.00 -3.95
CA SER A 189 -0.94 -9.57 -3.26
C SER A 189 0.18 -9.08 -4.21
N ALA A 190 -0.19 -8.45 -5.33
CA ALA A 190 0.76 -7.79 -6.21
C ALA A 190 1.20 -6.45 -5.62
N ALA A 191 2.45 -6.05 -5.88
CA ALA A 191 2.92 -4.71 -5.60
C ALA A 191 2.23 -3.72 -6.54
N VAL A 192 1.60 -2.68 -6.01
CA VAL A 192 0.91 -1.66 -6.78
C VAL A 192 1.14 -0.28 -6.19
N ALA A 193 1.42 0.70 -7.04
CA ALA A 193 1.50 2.10 -6.63
C ALA A 193 1.16 3.04 -7.80
N THR A 194 0.63 4.21 -7.45
CA THR A 194 0.30 5.28 -8.39
C THR A 194 1.38 6.36 -8.37
N ASN A 195 1.82 6.77 -9.54
CA ASN A 195 2.62 7.98 -9.69
C ASN A 195 1.67 9.20 -9.73
N PRO A 196 1.61 10.02 -8.69
CA PRO A 196 0.64 11.11 -8.62
C PRO A 196 0.94 12.26 -9.59
N VAL A 197 2.14 12.30 -10.18
CA VAL A 197 2.53 13.34 -11.15
C VAL A 197 1.97 13.03 -12.54
N THR A 198 1.99 11.75 -12.93
CA THR A 198 1.54 11.31 -14.25
C THR A 198 0.17 10.63 -14.23
N GLY A 199 -0.35 10.32 -13.04
CA GLY A 199 -1.54 9.48 -12.87
C GLY A 199 -1.33 8.00 -13.20
N GLN A 200 -0.13 7.59 -13.62
CA GLN A 200 0.12 6.21 -14.02
C GLN A 200 0.22 5.29 -12.80
N VAL A 201 -0.59 4.24 -12.79
CA VAL A 201 -0.47 3.13 -11.84
C VAL A 201 0.50 2.11 -12.40
N VAL A 202 1.35 1.55 -11.54
CA VAL A 202 2.27 0.44 -11.89
C VAL A 202 1.97 -0.74 -10.99
N MET A 203 1.79 -1.92 -11.58
CA MET A 203 1.57 -3.17 -10.87
C MET A 203 2.59 -4.22 -11.31
N PHE A 204 3.13 -4.96 -10.34
CA PHE A 204 4.11 -6.03 -10.56
C PHE A 204 3.86 -7.23 -9.65
N GLY A 205 4.09 -8.44 -10.18
CA GLY A 205 4.11 -9.68 -9.41
C GLY A 205 2.75 -10.13 -8.90
N GLY A 206 2.72 -10.65 -7.68
CA GLY A 206 1.57 -11.21 -7.00
C GLY A 206 1.49 -12.74 -7.10
N LEU A 207 0.48 -13.31 -6.45
CA LEU A 207 0.12 -14.74 -6.53
C LEU A 207 -0.95 -14.95 -7.60
N ALA A 208 -0.78 -15.97 -8.43
CA ALA A 208 -1.70 -16.37 -9.48
C ALA A 208 -1.50 -17.86 -9.83
N ASP A 209 -2.34 -18.42 -10.69
CA ASP A 209 -2.19 -19.81 -11.17
C ASP A 209 -0.85 -20.04 -11.91
N VAL A 210 -0.30 -18.97 -12.50
CA VAL A 210 1.05 -18.92 -13.06
C VAL A 210 1.77 -17.73 -12.46
N ASN A 211 3.03 -17.90 -12.05
CA ASN A 211 3.80 -16.85 -11.39
C ASN A 211 3.98 -15.62 -12.30
N PRO A 212 3.31 -14.50 -12.02
CA PRO A 212 3.34 -13.35 -12.90
C PRO A 212 4.61 -12.53 -12.68
N ILE A 213 5.55 -12.59 -13.62
CA ILE A 213 6.78 -11.77 -13.66
C ILE A 213 6.59 -10.48 -14.46
N ASN A 214 5.37 -10.14 -14.82
CA ASN A 214 5.10 -9.05 -15.73
C ASN A 214 4.79 -7.75 -14.99
N THR A 215 5.15 -6.66 -15.65
CA THR A 215 4.83 -5.30 -15.23
C THR A 215 3.65 -4.79 -16.07
N TRP A 216 2.67 -4.26 -15.40
CA TRP A 216 1.53 -3.61 -16.02
C TRP A 216 1.45 -2.15 -15.60
N THR A 217 0.99 -1.31 -16.49
CA THR A 217 0.66 0.09 -16.19
C THR A 217 -0.79 0.36 -16.53
N TYR A 218 -1.45 1.20 -15.72
CA TYR A 218 -2.83 1.62 -15.90
C TYR A 218 -2.91 3.14 -15.95
N ASP A 219 -3.69 3.67 -16.88
CA ASP A 219 -3.83 5.10 -17.15
C ASP A 219 -5.17 5.68 -16.69
N GLY A 220 -5.97 4.90 -15.93
CA GLY A 220 -7.33 5.25 -15.53
C GLY A 220 -8.40 4.66 -16.45
N THR A 221 -8.00 4.08 -17.59
CA THR A 221 -8.93 3.47 -18.57
C THR A 221 -8.49 2.10 -19.05
N THR A 222 -7.20 1.92 -19.25
CA THR A 222 -6.63 0.75 -19.93
C THR A 222 -5.37 0.26 -19.23
N TRP A 223 -5.27 -1.06 -19.03
CA TRP A 223 -4.05 -1.71 -18.62
C TRP A 223 -3.17 -2.00 -19.82
N THR A 224 -1.90 -1.69 -19.72
CA THR A 224 -0.89 -1.95 -20.75
C THR A 224 0.22 -2.82 -20.21
N LEU A 225 0.44 -3.99 -20.85
CA LEU A 225 1.58 -4.86 -20.52
C LEU A 225 2.88 -4.18 -20.95
N GLN A 226 3.82 -4.07 -20.02
CA GLN A 226 5.14 -3.51 -20.28
C GLN A 226 6.15 -4.61 -20.62
N SER A 227 7.19 -4.25 -21.37
CA SER A 227 8.28 -5.14 -21.76
C SER A 227 9.64 -4.53 -21.35
N PRO A 228 9.90 -4.42 -20.03
CA PRO A 228 11.14 -3.85 -19.55
C PRO A 228 12.34 -4.71 -19.95
N ARG A 229 13.51 -4.08 -20.13
CA ARG A 229 14.77 -4.78 -20.42
C ARG A 229 15.31 -5.50 -19.19
N SER A 230 15.12 -4.87 -18.03
CA SER A 230 15.50 -5.42 -16.74
C SER A 230 14.25 -5.95 -16.04
N GLN A 231 14.32 -7.17 -15.52
CA GLN A 231 13.18 -7.80 -14.86
C GLN A 231 13.49 -8.02 -13.39
N LEU A 232 12.50 -7.72 -12.54
CA LEU A 232 12.54 -8.15 -11.15
C LEU A 232 12.33 -9.66 -11.06
N PRO A 233 12.86 -10.30 -10.00
CA PRO A 233 12.37 -11.62 -9.60
C PRO A 233 10.86 -11.58 -9.39
N TRP A 234 10.17 -12.70 -9.68
CA TRP A 234 8.79 -12.82 -9.27
C TRP A 234 8.68 -12.70 -7.74
N VAL A 235 7.75 -11.87 -7.28
CA VAL A 235 7.47 -11.67 -5.85
C VAL A 235 5.97 -11.45 -5.62
N TYR A 236 5.51 -11.82 -4.43
CA TYR A 236 4.20 -11.48 -3.88
C TYR A 236 4.36 -10.85 -2.49
N GLY A 237 3.37 -10.10 -2.02
CA GLY A 237 3.46 -9.43 -0.73
C GLY A 237 4.58 -8.40 -0.61
N ALA A 238 5.13 -7.95 -1.74
CA ALA A 238 6.07 -6.84 -1.80
C ALA A 238 5.36 -5.50 -1.59
N GLY A 239 6.04 -4.55 -0.96
CA GLY A 239 5.56 -3.17 -0.85
C GLY A 239 5.92 -2.35 -2.08
N ALA A 240 5.06 -1.36 -2.42
CA ALA A 240 5.33 -0.39 -3.47
C ALA A 240 4.87 1.01 -3.07
N ALA A 241 5.65 2.03 -3.45
CA ALA A 241 5.31 3.43 -3.26
C ALA A 241 5.99 4.32 -4.30
N TYR A 242 5.35 5.45 -4.66
CA TYR A 242 6.01 6.46 -5.47
C TYR A 242 6.94 7.33 -4.63
N HIS A 243 8.16 7.54 -5.10
CA HIS A 243 9.14 8.41 -4.46
C HIS A 243 9.44 9.62 -5.35
N PRO A 244 8.97 10.84 -5.00
CA PRO A 244 9.09 12.02 -5.86
C PRO A 244 10.53 12.41 -6.20
N LEU A 245 11.44 12.40 -5.22
CA LEU A 245 12.85 12.76 -5.46
C LEU A 245 13.57 11.76 -6.38
N LEU A 246 13.14 10.51 -6.40
CA LEU A 246 13.64 9.48 -7.32
C LEU A 246 12.87 9.47 -8.65
N SER A 247 11.75 10.21 -8.73
CA SER A 247 10.82 10.22 -9.88
C SER A 247 10.48 8.80 -10.36
N SER A 248 10.24 7.87 -9.43
CA SER A 248 10.06 6.45 -9.71
C SER A 248 9.13 5.76 -8.70
N ILE A 249 8.48 4.68 -9.14
CA ILE A 249 7.87 3.73 -8.21
C ILE A 249 8.99 2.87 -7.62
N VAL A 250 9.03 2.81 -6.31
CA VAL A 250 9.95 1.93 -5.55
C VAL A 250 9.18 0.68 -5.15
N VAL A 251 9.77 -0.48 -5.39
CA VAL A 251 9.30 -1.80 -4.90
C VAL A 251 10.37 -2.37 -3.99
N PHE A 252 9.96 -2.89 -2.84
CA PHE A 252 10.86 -3.53 -1.88
C PHE A 252 10.31 -4.87 -1.42
N GLY A 253 11.21 -5.84 -1.22
CA GLY A 253 10.91 -7.10 -0.57
C GLY A 253 10.00 -8.04 -1.37
N GLY A 254 9.20 -8.79 -0.63
CA GLY A 254 8.26 -9.80 -1.12
C GLY A 254 8.83 -11.22 -1.14
N GLY A 255 7.94 -12.22 -1.02
CA GLY A 255 8.29 -13.63 -1.09
C GLY A 255 8.28 -14.16 -2.54
N ASN A 256 9.07 -15.19 -2.82
CA ASN A 256 9.12 -15.84 -4.13
C ASN A 256 8.98 -17.37 -4.06
N GLY A 257 8.14 -17.87 -3.13
CA GLY A 257 7.86 -19.29 -2.99
C GLY A 257 8.83 -20.02 -2.06
N GLY A 258 9.36 -19.35 -1.05
CA GLY A 258 10.16 -19.92 0.03
C GLY A 258 11.43 -19.13 0.37
N VAL A 259 11.64 -18.01 -0.30
CA VAL A 259 12.75 -17.09 0.04
C VAL A 259 12.26 -15.65 -0.09
N ASP A 260 12.30 -14.92 1.00
CA ASP A 260 11.98 -13.51 1.00
C ASP A 260 13.11 -12.68 0.39
N GLN A 261 12.73 -11.55 -0.20
CA GLN A 261 13.66 -10.66 -0.86
C GLN A 261 14.00 -9.46 0.04
N ASP A 262 15.25 -9.00 -0.03
CA ASP A 262 15.71 -7.74 0.56
C ASP A 262 16.06 -6.70 -0.51
N SER A 263 15.74 -6.98 -1.76
CA SER A 263 16.08 -6.14 -2.89
C SER A 263 15.10 -4.98 -3.05
N THR A 264 15.67 -3.82 -3.43
CA THR A 264 14.91 -2.62 -3.77
C THR A 264 15.01 -2.39 -5.27
N TRP A 265 13.88 -2.12 -5.92
CA TRP A 265 13.80 -1.86 -7.34
C TRP A 265 13.05 -0.56 -7.62
N LYS A 266 13.43 0.11 -8.70
CA LYS A 266 12.82 1.38 -9.13
C LYS A 266 12.29 1.26 -10.54
N TRP A 267 11.02 1.58 -10.75
CA TRP A 267 10.40 1.72 -12.06
C TRP A 267 10.51 3.14 -12.55
N TYR A 268 11.14 3.30 -13.70
CA TYR A 268 11.25 4.59 -14.39
C TYR A 268 10.26 4.62 -15.56
N GLY A 269 9.10 5.25 -15.35
CA GLY A 269 8.04 5.32 -16.37
C GLY A 269 8.48 5.99 -17.68
N SER A 270 9.43 6.94 -17.61
CA SER A 270 9.97 7.63 -18.80
C SER A 270 10.72 6.74 -19.78
N ILE A 271 11.25 5.61 -19.31
CA ILE A 271 11.98 4.64 -20.14
C ILE A 271 11.34 3.24 -20.11
N ALA A 272 10.24 3.08 -19.37
CA ALA A 272 9.53 1.82 -19.15
C ALA A 272 10.47 0.67 -18.76
N ASP A 273 11.34 0.92 -17.76
CA ASP A 273 12.35 -0.06 -17.33
C ASP A 273 12.56 -0.06 -15.82
N TRP A 274 12.98 -1.22 -15.29
CA TRP A 274 13.35 -1.39 -13.90
C TRP A 274 14.84 -1.22 -13.69
N ARG A 275 15.22 -0.69 -12.53
CA ARG A 275 16.62 -0.64 -12.08
C ARG A 275 16.69 -1.03 -10.63
N GLN A 276 17.60 -1.95 -10.30
CA GLN A 276 17.88 -2.30 -8.91
C GLN A 276 18.55 -1.12 -8.22
N PHE A 277 18.11 -0.86 -6.99
CA PHE A 277 18.70 0.17 -6.12
C PHE A 277 19.50 -0.50 -5.02
N PHE A 278 20.74 -0.07 -4.87
CA PHE A 278 21.67 -0.59 -3.88
C PHE A 278 21.85 0.43 -2.76
N SER A 279 21.61 0.00 -1.53
CA SER A 279 21.88 0.76 -0.31
C SER A 279 22.85 -0.02 0.58
N ALA A 280 23.71 0.70 1.28
CA ALA A 280 24.66 0.08 2.21
C ALA A 280 23.95 -0.57 3.42
N GLN A 281 22.86 0.07 3.87
CA GLN A 281 21.91 -0.50 4.82
C GLN A 281 20.60 -0.75 4.08
N ARG A 282 19.86 -1.77 4.48
CA ARG A 282 18.54 -2.09 3.95
C ARG A 282 17.76 -2.90 4.96
N PRO A 283 16.43 -2.86 4.92
CA PRO A 283 15.63 -3.76 5.74
C PRO A 283 16.00 -5.22 5.45
N PRO A 284 15.98 -6.12 6.44
CA PRO A 284 16.04 -7.56 6.20
C PRO A 284 14.99 -8.03 5.20
N ALA A 285 15.25 -9.16 4.54
CA ALA A 285 14.32 -9.83 3.64
C ALA A 285 12.97 -10.05 4.34
N ARG A 286 11.88 -9.71 3.64
CA ARG A 286 10.54 -9.76 4.21
C ARG A 286 9.43 -9.72 3.17
N GLU A 287 8.28 -10.26 3.53
CA GLU A 287 7.03 -10.12 2.79
C GLU A 287 5.90 -9.60 3.68
N GLY A 288 4.78 -9.19 3.09
CA GLY A 288 3.58 -8.77 3.83
C GLY A 288 3.78 -7.55 4.74
N HIS A 289 4.78 -6.72 4.45
CA HIS A 289 5.01 -5.45 5.16
C HIS A 289 4.15 -4.32 4.60
N GLY A 290 3.89 -3.31 5.42
CA GLY A 290 3.32 -2.05 4.96
C GLY A 290 4.39 -1.17 4.32
N MET A 291 4.03 -0.48 3.22
CA MET A 291 4.92 0.48 2.55
C MET A 291 4.12 1.63 1.97
N THR A 292 4.49 2.86 2.30
CA THR A 292 3.85 4.07 1.77
C THR A 292 4.83 5.24 1.76
N TYR A 293 4.53 6.28 0.96
CA TYR A 293 5.30 7.52 0.95
C TYR A 293 4.72 8.53 1.95
N ASP A 294 5.56 9.11 2.80
CA ASP A 294 5.23 10.24 3.67
C ASP A 294 5.73 11.55 3.02
N PRO A 295 4.83 12.41 2.53
CA PRO A 295 5.21 13.65 1.88
C PRO A 295 5.77 14.72 2.83
N ALA A 296 5.51 14.61 4.14
CA ALA A 296 6.06 15.55 5.11
C ALA A 296 7.52 15.22 5.48
N LEU A 297 7.89 13.94 5.42
CA LEU A 297 9.25 13.47 5.60
C LEU A 297 10.04 13.44 4.29
N HIS A 298 9.35 13.43 3.14
CA HIS A 298 9.91 13.14 1.81
C HIS A 298 10.55 11.76 1.70
N HIS A 299 10.05 10.78 2.47
CA HIS A 299 10.58 9.43 2.53
C HIS A 299 9.49 8.37 2.31
N VAL A 300 9.91 7.24 1.78
CA VAL A 300 9.11 6.02 1.81
C VAL A 300 9.31 5.34 3.16
N ILE A 301 8.22 4.97 3.83
CA ILE A 301 8.22 4.30 5.12
C ILE A 301 7.81 2.84 4.94
N VAL A 302 8.58 1.94 5.55
CA VAL A 302 8.28 0.50 5.65
C VAL A 302 8.09 0.13 7.10
N PHE A 303 7.08 -0.68 7.41
CA PHE A 303 6.83 -1.24 8.73
C PHE A 303 6.47 -2.71 8.66
N GLY A 304 7.04 -3.52 9.58
CA GLY A 304 6.64 -4.89 9.83
C GLY A 304 6.89 -5.86 8.67
N GLY A 305 5.96 -6.76 8.44
CA GLY A 305 6.13 -7.92 7.55
C GLY A 305 6.54 -9.16 8.33
N GLN A 306 6.93 -10.20 7.63
CA GLN A 306 7.50 -11.42 8.21
C GLN A 306 8.76 -11.83 7.46
N ASP A 307 9.62 -12.62 8.11
CA ASP A 307 10.83 -13.20 7.52
C ASP A 307 10.56 -14.60 6.91
N ASP A 308 11.60 -15.23 6.33
CA ASP A 308 11.54 -16.58 5.74
C ASP A 308 11.05 -17.68 6.70
N ASN A 309 11.03 -17.43 8.01
CA ASN A 309 10.53 -18.37 9.02
C ASN A 309 9.09 -18.02 9.47
N GLU A 310 8.42 -17.13 8.72
CA GLU A 310 7.09 -16.61 9.05
C GLU A 310 7.06 -15.88 10.41
N VAL A 311 8.19 -15.35 10.88
CA VAL A 311 8.28 -14.58 12.13
C VAL A 311 7.94 -13.12 11.84
N PRO A 312 6.87 -12.57 12.46
CA PRO A 312 6.50 -11.19 12.28
C PRO A 312 7.55 -10.19 12.79
N LEU A 313 7.66 -9.06 12.11
CA LEU A 313 8.60 -7.99 12.39
C LEU A 313 7.89 -6.73 12.90
N ASN A 314 8.61 -5.86 13.63
CA ASN A 314 8.09 -4.59 14.17
C ASN A 314 9.01 -3.39 13.96
N ASP A 315 10.01 -3.54 13.11
CA ASP A 315 10.93 -2.47 12.78
C ASP A 315 10.30 -1.48 11.77
N THR A 316 10.75 -0.24 11.88
CA THR A 316 10.37 0.86 10.98
C THR A 316 11.60 1.29 10.20
N TRP A 317 11.47 1.46 8.89
CA TRP A 317 12.53 1.90 7.99
C TRP A 317 12.07 3.04 7.11
N GLU A 318 13.00 3.91 6.73
CA GLU A 318 12.79 4.97 5.75
C GLU A 318 13.78 4.90 4.59
N LEU A 319 13.33 5.31 3.39
CA LEU A 319 14.14 5.46 2.18
C LEU A 319 13.99 6.86 1.63
#